data_d5d81b09428923ff4d9e8737f21f0381
#
_entry.id   d5d81b09428923ff4d9e8737f21f0381
#
_cell.length_a   1.000
_cell.length_b   1.000
_cell.length_c   1.000
_cell.angle_alpha   90.00
_cell.angle_beta   90.00
_cell.angle_gamma   90.00
#
_symmetry.space_group_name_H-M   'P 1'
#
loop_
_entity.id
_entity.type
_entity.pdbx_description
1 polymer ?
#
loop_
_entity_poly.entity_id
_entity_poly.type
_entity_poly.pdbx_seq_one_letter_code
_entity_poly.pdbx_strand_id
1 'polypeptide(L)'
;MEAAHGLFHRKKRCKLTRKSEKLRHTEKARESKIERQNDKDQQSLLLFTRLPILGKTKTRLVPHIGAEGALQVHWAILKDFSAVWKKLKRKEKAVSLLVFYDLPKGIAKEQWEIALDCLKSLFPKASFQRQEGKDIFEKMENAFRYSFSLGSSFSYLVGADIPFMEVEHFQRVFALGRKGRQVLGASLDEGYYGIGLQRRIEPELLHACFSYQAVQENRTILAASTLRNGRFMPGGRTIRPVQKESPFSYTRKILEKSSIPLSLLEKKRDVDEGEDLNAFRSMLPYDKGLRLSSFGEALTENAKISLIIPCYKEGKLLRRMERQLRPYKKDLEILFVDGGENHFSGEYRVIQSEKGRALQMNLGAEESSGDILFFLHCDSILPKGFVREIREGIKHSLAGCLGIRFKNPSPLMRICSFISNHRVLDRRVMFGDQGIFVDRDCFFAMGKFPVLPLMEDYQFSLNLKKQGILPYLAKKRIITSDRRFQGNFLKKLSLMWKMNRLRARYRKGEDIEQLAKEYRDIR
;
A
#
# COMPACT_ATOMS: atom_id res chain seq x y z
N MET A 1 71.98 46.72 41.02
CA MET A 1 70.58 46.88 40.56
C MET A 1 70.19 45.88 39.44
N GLU A 2 71.03 45.12 38.81
CA GLU A 2 70.69 44.19 37.71
C GLU A 2 70.22 42.83 38.16
N ALA A 3 70.52 42.35 39.38
CA ALA A 3 70.10 41.05 39.84
C ALA A 3 68.59 40.99 40.23
N ALA A 4 67.92 42.13 40.56
CA ALA A 4 66.52 42.18 40.93
C ALA A 4 65.57 42.19 39.72
N HIS A 5 66.00 42.63 38.54
CA HIS A 5 65.23 42.70 37.30
C HIS A 5 65.08 41.32 36.65
N GLY A 6 66.06 40.43 36.74
CA GLY A 6 66.05 39.07 36.17
C GLY A 6 65.09 38.14 36.89
N LEU A 7 64.90 38.29 38.21
CA LEU A 7 63.99 37.46 39.00
C LEU A 7 62.49 37.81 38.75
N PHE A 8 62.21 39.10 38.43
CA PHE A 8 60.81 39.55 38.16
C PHE A 8 60.30 39.08 36.77
N HIS A 9 61.17 39.02 35.80
CA HIS A 9 60.87 38.50 34.46
C HIS A 9 60.72 36.96 34.44
N ARG A 10 61.49 36.22 35.24
CA ARG A 10 61.39 34.77 35.35
C ARG A 10 60.06 34.38 36.08
N LYS A 11 59.64 35.09 37.15
CA LYS A 11 58.35 34.84 37.81
C LYS A 11 57.14 35.16 36.96
N LYS A 12 57.19 36.21 36.10
CA LYS A 12 56.12 36.53 35.14
C LYS A 12 56.01 35.49 34.02
N ARG A 13 57.15 35.01 33.47
CA ARG A 13 57.18 33.95 32.45
C ARG A 13 56.65 32.62 33.00
N CYS A 14 56.98 32.24 34.21
CA CYS A 14 56.50 31.01 34.86
C CYS A 14 55.00 31.06 35.23
N LYS A 15 54.44 32.25 35.51
CA LYS A 15 53.00 32.44 35.71
C LYS A 15 52.19 32.38 34.41
N LEU A 16 52.78 32.91 33.31
CA LEU A 16 52.12 32.87 31.99
C LEU A 16 52.12 31.44 31.39
N THR A 17 53.21 30.67 31.55
CA THR A 17 53.26 29.25 31.13
C THR A 17 52.31 28.37 31.94
N ARG A 18 52.24 28.54 33.26
CA ARG A 18 51.27 27.80 34.09
C ARG A 18 49.83 28.18 33.78
N LYS A 19 49.55 29.42 33.38
CA LYS A 19 48.20 29.86 32.97
C LYS A 19 47.81 29.32 31.60
N SER A 20 48.73 29.21 30.66
CA SER A 20 48.53 28.59 29.33
C SER A 20 48.39 27.06 29.43
N GLU A 21 49.13 26.39 30.32
CA GLU A 21 48.97 24.96 30.57
C GLU A 21 47.61 24.63 31.24
N LYS A 22 47.19 25.42 32.22
CA LYS A 22 45.84 25.28 32.81
C LYS A 22 44.71 25.53 31.81
N LEU A 23 44.85 26.49 30.91
CA LEU A 23 43.89 26.72 29.82
C LEU A 23 43.86 25.56 28.84
N ARG A 24 45.00 25.01 28.43
CA ARG A 24 45.10 23.83 27.56
C ARG A 24 44.52 22.57 28.24
N HIS A 25 44.72 22.38 29.53
CA HIS A 25 44.11 21.28 30.27
C HIS A 25 42.58 21.44 30.42
N THR A 26 42.09 22.67 30.61
CA THR A 26 40.61 22.94 30.67
C THR A 26 39.96 22.86 29.28
N GLU A 27 40.66 23.25 28.20
CA GLU A 27 40.18 23.04 26.82
C GLU A 27 40.16 21.55 26.45
N LYS A 28 41.22 20.79 26.70
CA LYS A 28 41.25 19.34 26.50
C LYS A 28 40.20 18.60 27.34
N ALA A 29 39.97 19.04 28.57
CA ALA A 29 38.90 18.48 29.42
C ALA A 29 37.48 18.86 28.93
N ARG A 30 37.30 20.05 28.34
CA ARG A 30 36.08 20.45 27.67
C ARG A 30 35.89 19.72 26.35
N GLU A 31 36.89 19.58 25.52
CA GLU A 31 36.88 18.82 24.28
C GLU A 31 36.55 17.34 24.54
N SER A 32 37.21 16.70 25.51
CA SER A 32 36.93 15.32 25.92
C SER A 32 35.53 15.14 26.54
N LYS A 33 35.00 16.18 27.19
CA LYS A 33 33.63 16.17 27.72
C LYS A 33 32.61 16.38 26.61
N ILE A 34 32.90 17.20 25.61
CA ILE A 34 32.09 17.40 24.39
C ILE A 34 32.13 16.14 23.51
N GLU A 35 33.30 15.51 23.32
CA GLU A 35 33.44 14.25 22.61
C GLU A 35 32.67 13.11 23.34
N ARG A 36 32.82 12.98 24.66
CA ARG A 36 32.04 12.02 25.45
C ARG A 36 30.54 12.31 25.48
N GLN A 37 30.13 13.55 25.31
CA GLN A 37 28.72 13.95 25.21
C GLN A 37 28.17 13.70 23.81
N ASN A 38 28.96 13.93 22.76
CA ASN A 38 28.65 13.58 21.38
C ASN A 38 28.56 12.06 21.17
N ASP A 39 29.44 11.27 21.80
CA ASP A 39 29.39 9.81 21.76
C ASP A 39 28.14 9.23 22.47
N LYS A 40 27.60 9.93 23.49
CA LYS A 40 26.37 9.51 24.17
C LYS A 40 25.10 9.78 23.37
N ASP A 41 25.14 10.67 22.37
CA ASP A 41 23.97 11.11 21.64
C ASP A 41 23.87 10.51 20.22
N GLN A 42 24.89 9.76 19.77
CA GLN A 42 24.86 9.13 18.44
C GLN A 42 23.85 7.98 18.41
N GLN A 43 22.88 8.09 17.53
CA GLN A 43 21.84 7.07 17.33
C GLN A 43 21.87 6.56 15.88
N SER A 44 21.44 5.32 15.65
CA SER A 44 21.42 4.73 14.32
C SER A 44 20.05 4.23 13.93
N LEU A 45 19.67 4.52 12.67
CA LEU A 45 18.56 3.90 11.98
C LEU A 45 19.10 2.76 11.12
N LEU A 46 18.63 1.54 11.38
CA LEU A 46 19.02 0.33 10.65
C LEU A 46 17.88 -0.03 9.70
N LEU A 47 18.08 0.17 8.39
CA LEU A 47 17.09 -0.22 7.39
C LEU A 47 17.42 -1.62 6.88
N PHE A 48 16.54 -2.57 7.12
CA PHE A 48 16.62 -3.92 6.58
C PHE A 48 15.85 -4.01 5.27
N THR A 49 16.53 -4.40 4.21
CA THR A 49 15.92 -4.54 2.88
C THR A 49 16.51 -5.71 2.12
N ARG A 50 15.77 -6.26 1.16
CA ARG A 50 16.33 -7.09 0.11
C ARG A 50 16.88 -6.20 -1.01
N LEU A 51 17.89 -6.66 -1.74
CA LEU A 51 18.26 -6.01 -2.99
C LEU A 51 17.08 -6.08 -3.97
N PRO A 52 16.73 -4.94 -4.61
CA PRO A 52 15.61 -4.87 -5.53
C PRO A 52 15.96 -5.53 -6.88
N ILE A 53 15.77 -6.85 -6.95
CA ILE A 53 16.07 -7.71 -8.10
C ILE A 53 14.79 -8.34 -8.63
N LEU A 54 14.58 -8.28 -9.94
CA LEU A 54 13.40 -8.80 -10.62
C LEU A 54 13.17 -10.30 -10.29
N GLY A 55 11.95 -10.63 -9.87
CA GLY A 55 11.55 -11.99 -9.51
C GLY A 55 12.17 -12.55 -8.23
N LYS A 56 12.99 -11.76 -7.51
CA LYS A 56 13.62 -12.15 -6.24
C LYS A 56 13.19 -11.31 -5.04
N THR A 57 12.47 -10.21 -5.31
CA THR A 57 12.01 -9.27 -4.28
C THR A 57 10.49 -9.32 -4.22
N LYS A 58 9.91 -9.31 -2.99
CA LYS A 58 8.46 -9.40 -2.78
C LYS A 58 7.81 -10.55 -3.54
N THR A 59 8.42 -11.74 -3.48
CA THR A 59 8.03 -12.92 -4.26
C THR A 59 6.61 -13.39 -4.00
N ARG A 60 6.03 -13.14 -2.82
CA ARG A 60 4.63 -13.43 -2.50
C ARG A 60 3.64 -12.55 -3.27
N LEU A 61 4.07 -11.36 -3.72
CA LEU A 61 3.25 -10.48 -4.57
C LEU A 61 3.24 -10.91 -6.04
N VAL A 62 4.22 -11.70 -6.49
CA VAL A 62 4.38 -12.10 -7.90
C VAL A 62 3.12 -12.77 -8.48
N PRO A 63 2.41 -13.66 -7.78
CA PRO A 63 1.16 -14.24 -8.29
C PRO A 63 0.05 -13.22 -8.55
N HIS A 64 0.07 -12.08 -7.83
CA HIS A 64 -0.98 -11.05 -7.91
C HIS A 64 -0.68 -9.98 -8.96
N ILE A 65 0.56 -9.44 -8.96
CA ILE A 65 0.94 -8.27 -9.78
C ILE A 65 2.13 -8.52 -10.72
N GLY A 66 2.58 -9.77 -10.82
CA GLY A 66 3.76 -10.12 -11.62
C GLY A 66 5.09 -9.70 -10.98
N ALA A 67 6.19 -10.17 -11.56
CA ALA A 67 7.53 -9.89 -11.04
C ALA A 67 7.92 -8.40 -11.16
N GLU A 68 7.52 -7.75 -12.25
CA GLU A 68 7.77 -6.32 -12.47
C GLU A 68 6.99 -5.47 -11.48
N GLY A 69 5.70 -5.76 -11.27
CA GLY A 69 4.86 -5.07 -10.30
C GLY A 69 5.37 -5.22 -8.86
N ALA A 70 5.79 -6.44 -8.48
CA ALA A 70 6.39 -6.69 -7.17
C ALA A 70 7.67 -5.88 -6.95
N LEU A 71 8.53 -5.79 -7.98
CA LEU A 71 9.73 -4.95 -7.95
C LEU A 71 9.40 -3.46 -7.88
N GLN A 72 8.40 -2.98 -8.64
CA GLN A 72 7.95 -1.59 -8.60
C GLN A 72 7.41 -1.19 -7.22
N VAL A 73 6.61 -2.05 -6.59
CA VAL A 73 6.11 -1.84 -5.22
C VAL A 73 7.26 -1.72 -4.23
N HIS A 74 8.26 -2.60 -4.31
CA HIS A 74 9.43 -2.53 -3.42
C HIS A 74 10.23 -1.23 -3.63
N TRP A 75 10.50 -0.85 -4.88
CA TRP A 75 11.16 0.42 -5.19
C TRP A 75 10.37 1.63 -4.71
N ALA A 76 9.05 1.59 -4.81
CA ALA A 76 8.18 2.66 -4.37
C ALA A 76 8.28 2.88 -2.84
N ILE A 77 8.25 1.79 -2.06
CA ILE A 77 8.44 1.85 -0.60
C ILE A 77 9.82 2.42 -0.26
N LEU A 78 10.88 1.97 -0.93
CA LEU A 78 12.24 2.49 -0.71
C LEU A 78 12.38 3.98 -1.07
N LYS A 79 11.73 4.45 -2.15
CA LYS A 79 11.69 5.87 -2.53
C LYS A 79 11.01 6.72 -1.46
N ASP A 80 9.86 6.26 -0.96
CA ASP A 80 9.13 6.96 0.11
C ASP A 80 9.96 7.00 1.40
N PHE A 81 10.61 5.88 1.77
CA PHE A 81 11.52 5.84 2.90
C PHE A 81 12.71 6.80 2.72
N SER A 82 13.29 6.88 1.53
CA SER A 82 14.35 7.83 1.22
C SER A 82 13.90 9.29 1.39
N ALA A 83 12.68 9.60 0.96
CA ALA A 83 12.10 10.94 1.13
C ALA A 83 11.91 11.28 2.62
N VAL A 84 11.45 10.33 3.41
CA VAL A 84 11.30 10.45 4.87
C VAL A 84 12.66 10.60 5.53
N TRP A 85 13.64 9.77 5.16
CA TRP A 85 15.01 9.86 5.68
C TRP A 85 15.64 11.22 5.44
N LYS A 86 15.52 11.78 4.24
CA LYS A 86 16.03 13.13 3.91
C LYS A 86 15.42 14.21 4.81
N LYS A 87 14.12 14.11 5.13
CA LYS A 87 13.45 15.03 6.07
C LYS A 87 13.91 14.79 7.51
N LEU A 88 14.00 13.53 7.93
CA LEU A 88 14.47 13.15 9.27
C LEU A 88 15.88 13.65 9.52
N LYS A 89 16.82 13.44 8.61
CA LYS A 89 18.22 13.85 8.75
C LYS A 89 18.42 15.36 8.89
N ARG A 90 17.50 16.17 8.35
CA ARG A 90 17.51 17.62 8.55
C ARG A 90 17.14 18.01 9.99
N LYS A 91 16.24 17.25 10.61
CA LYS A 91 15.73 17.48 11.98
C LYS A 91 16.61 16.78 13.03
N GLU A 92 17.09 15.58 12.74
CA GLU A 92 17.84 14.71 13.64
C GLU A 92 19.28 14.51 13.09
N LYS A 93 20.13 15.53 13.24
CA LYS A 93 21.49 15.53 12.68
C LYS A 93 22.40 14.43 13.25
N ALA A 94 22.19 14.03 14.52
CA ALA A 94 22.96 13.00 15.20
C ALA A 94 22.59 11.57 14.80
N VAL A 95 21.50 11.37 14.06
CA VAL A 95 21.07 10.02 13.62
C VAL A 95 21.83 9.64 12.33
N SER A 96 22.43 8.45 12.32
CA SER A 96 23.07 7.84 11.15
C SER A 96 22.15 6.79 10.50
N LEU A 97 22.27 6.59 9.19
CA LEU A 97 21.55 5.52 8.47
C LEU A 97 22.53 4.42 8.07
N LEU A 98 22.23 3.21 8.51
CA LEU A 98 22.88 1.97 8.11
C LEU A 98 21.88 1.13 7.31
N VAL A 99 22.18 0.85 6.05
CA VAL A 99 21.32 0.02 5.18
C VAL A 99 21.89 -1.39 5.14
N PHE A 100 21.16 -2.33 5.70
CA PHE A 100 21.48 -3.76 5.67
C PHE A 100 20.70 -4.43 4.55
N TYR A 101 21.42 -4.89 3.51
CA TYR A 101 20.80 -5.52 2.35
C TYR A 101 20.99 -7.04 2.34
N ASP A 102 19.92 -7.77 2.02
CA ASP A 102 19.99 -9.20 1.77
C ASP A 102 20.24 -9.46 0.29
N LEU A 103 21.21 -10.32 0.00
CA LEU A 103 21.58 -10.72 -1.36
C LEU A 103 20.98 -12.11 -1.64
N PRO A 104 20.00 -12.24 -2.54
CA PRO A 104 19.44 -13.53 -2.91
C PRO A 104 20.50 -14.47 -3.51
N LYS A 105 20.38 -15.77 -3.23
CA LYS A 105 21.26 -16.79 -3.80
C LYS A 105 21.07 -16.92 -5.32
N GLY A 106 22.15 -17.25 -6.03
CA GLY A 106 22.12 -17.56 -7.46
C GLY A 106 21.95 -16.35 -8.38
N ILE A 107 22.37 -15.17 -7.95
CA ILE A 107 22.34 -13.94 -8.76
C ILE A 107 23.75 -13.67 -9.30
N ALA A 108 23.85 -13.34 -10.60
CA ALA A 108 25.09 -12.93 -11.23
C ALA A 108 25.64 -11.64 -10.60
N LYS A 109 26.97 -11.52 -10.55
CA LYS A 109 27.65 -10.41 -9.88
C LYS A 109 27.22 -9.07 -10.45
N GLU A 110 27.16 -8.94 -11.75
CA GLU A 110 26.81 -7.73 -12.48
C GLU A 110 25.40 -7.24 -12.13
N GLN A 111 24.45 -8.17 -11.97
CA GLN A 111 23.06 -7.85 -11.65
C GLN A 111 22.90 -7.27 -10.24
N TRP A 112 23.54 -7.90 -9.23
CA TRP A 112 23.39 -7.40 -7.88
C TRP A 112 24.22 -6.12 -7.64
N GLU A 113 25.36 -5.92 -8.33
CA GLU A 113 26.13 -4.68 -8.25
C GLU A 113 25.30 -3.49 -8.79
N ILE A 114 24.63 -3.65 -9.94
CA ILE A 114 23.71 -2.63 -10.48
C ILE A 114 22.60 -2.35 -9.48
N ALA A 115 21.96 -3.38 -8.92
CA ALA A 115 20.89 -3.20 -7.95
C ALA A 115 21.37 -2.48 -6.67
N LEU A 116 22.58 -2.80 -6.20
CA LEU A 116 23.18 -2.14 -5.05
C LEU A 116 23.52 -0.67 -5.34
N ASP A 117 24.04 -0.35 -6.51
CA ASP A 117 24.37 1.03 -6.89
C ASP A 117 23.10 1.87 -7.06
N CYS A 118 22.03 1.29 -7.61
CA CYS A 118 20.72 1.92 -7.60
C CYS A 118 20.21 2.18 -6.18
N LEU A 119 20.37 1.21 -5.26
CA LEU A 119 19.98 1.37 -3.87
C LEU A 119 20.83 2.45 -3.17
N LYS A 120 22.13 2.49 -3.39
CA LYS A 120 23.03 3.53 -2.87
C LYS A 120 22.64 4.93 -3.34
N SER A 121 22.20 5.06 -4.59
CA SER A 121 21.74 6.34 -5.14
C SER A 121 20.53 6.93 -4.43
N LEU A 122 19.64 6.09 -3.88
CA LEU A 122 18.52 6.52 -3.08
C LEU A 122 18.93 7.08 -1.72
N PHE A 123 19.98 6.53 -1.11
CA PHE A 123 20.43 6.86 0.24
C PHE A 123 21.86 7.39 0.25
N PRO A 124 22.12 8.55 -0.36
CA PRO A 124 23.47 9.14 -0.34
C PRO A 124 23.89 9.42 1.11
N LYS A 125 25.14 9.13 1.44
CA LYS A 125 25.74 9.24 2.78
C LYS A 125 25.24 8.20 3.82
N ALA A 126 24.50 7.16 3.41
CA ALA A 126 24.27 5.99 4.25
C ALA A 126 25.45 5.01 4.16
N SER A 127 25.67 4.25 5.21
CA SER A 127 26.59 3.10 5.17
C SER A 127 25.81 1.86 4.75
N PHE A 128 26.43 1.03 3.89
CA PHE A 128 25.78 -0.19 3.38
C PHE A 128 26.53 -1.41 3.86
N GLN A 129 25.80 -2.37 4.42
CA GLN A 129 26.32 -3.64 4.90
C GLN A 129 25.48 -4.78 4.37
N ARG A 130 26.13 -5.90 4.04
CA ARG A 130 25.40 -7.13 3.74
C ARG A 130 24.85 -7.71 5.03
N GLN A 131 23.63 -8.25 4.99
CA GLN A 131 23.07 -9.01 6.10
C GLN A 131 23.84 -10.32 6.26
N GLU A 132 24.31 -10.60 7.47
CA GLU A 132 25.05 -11.82 7.84
C GLU A 132 24.33 -12.57 8.94
N GLY A 133 24.15 -13.88 8.77
CA GLY A 133 23.45 -14.77 9.70
C GLY A 133 22.68 -15.87 8.98
N LYS A 134 22.36 -16.94 9.69
CA LYS A 134 21.67 -18.13 9.15
C LYS A 134 20.19 -17.84 8.86
N ASP A 135 19.57 -17.05 9.73
CA ASP A 135 18.17 -16.65 9.63
C ASP A 135 18.01 -15.15 9.87
N ILE A 136 16.77 -14.66 9.81
CA ILE A 136 16.47 -13.24 9.96
C ILE A 136 16.83 -12.73 11.37
N PHE A 137 16.68 -13.55 12.40
CA PHE A 137 16.93 -13.15 13.78
C PHE A 137 18.43 -12.98 14.05
N GLU A 138 19.26 -13.93 13.60
CA GLU A 138 20.73 -13.80 13.69
C GLU A 138 21.24 -12.60 12.87
N LYS A 139 20.67 -12.37 11.68
CA LYS A 139 20.98 -11.17 10.87
C LYS A 139 20.68 -9.87 11.62
N MET A 140 19.55 -9.81 12.33
CA MET A 140 19.16 -8.65 13.12
C MET A 140 20.09 -8.45 14.33
N GLU A 141 20.43 -9.51 15.05
CA GLU A 141 21.39 -9.46 16.15
C GLU A 141 22.75 -8.91 15.70
N ASN A 142 23.28 -9.44 14.60
CA ASN A 142 24.57 -9.00 14.02
C ASN A 142 24.51 -7.53 13.59
N ALA A 143 23.40 -7.05 13.07
CA ALA A 143 23.24 -5.64 12.72
C ALA A 143 23.25 -4.72 13.96
N PHE A 144 22.64 -5.13 15.05
CA PHE A 144 22.73 -4.38 16.31
C PHE A 144 24.16 -4.37 16.86
N ARG A 145 24.84 -5.53 16.90
CA ARG A 145 26.24 -5.64 17.32
C ARG A 145 27.14 -4.73 16.49
N TYR A 146 26.97 -4.75 15.17
CA TYR A 146 27.71 -3.86 14.26
C TYR A 146 27.43 -2.38 14.53
N SER A 147 26.17 -1.99 14.68
CA SER A 147 25.82 -0.60 14.97
C SER A 147 26.38 -0.12 16.31
N PHE A 148 26.35 -0.96 17.34
CA PHE A 148 26.92 -0.64 18.65
C PHE A 148 28.45 -0.57 18.64
N SER A 149 29.13 -1.35 17.79
CA SER A 149 30.59 -1.24 17.60
C SER A 149 31.01 0.07 16.94
N LEU A 150 30.11 0.70 16.16
CA LEU A 150 30.30 2.03 15.58
C LEU A 150 30.04 3.19 16.56
N GLY A 151 29.71 2.89 17.82
CA GLY A 151 29.50 3.91 18.86
C GLY A 151 28.03 4.31 19.08
N SER A 152 27.05 3.72 18.37
CA SER A 152 25.64 4.07 18.56
C SER A 152 25.19 3.75 19.99
N SER A 153 24.60 4.73 20.68
CA SER A 153 24.03 4.57 22.02
C SER A 153 22.66 3.90 21.98
N PHE A 154 21.91 4.12 20.91
CA PHE A 154 20.61 3.54 20.61
C PHE A 154 20.50 3.26 19.11
N SER A 155 19.99 2.10 18.75
CA SER A 155 19.75 1.71 17.36
C SER A 155 18.31 1.27 17.17
N TYR A 156 17.70 1.75 16.08
CA TYR A 156 16.35 1.35 15.70
C TYR A 156 16.37 0.64 14.35
N LEU A 157 16.01 -0.64 14.36
CA LEU A 157 15.91 -1.47 13.16
C LEU A 157 14.46 -1.48 12.67
N VAL A 158 14.30 -1.27 11.36
CA VAL A 158 13.00 -1.29 10.66
C VAL A 158 13.12 -2.00 9.32
N GLY A 159 12.11 -2.81 8.97
CA GLY A 159 12.00 -3.45 7.65
C GLY A 159 11.58 -2.47 6.56
N ALA A 160 12.05 -2.71 5.33
CA ALA A 160 11.61 -1.98 4.14
C ALA A 160 10.29 -2.53 3.55
N ASP A 161 9.51 -3.25 4.33
CA ASP A 161 8.21 -3.84 4.00
C ASP A 161 7.03 -3.04 4.57
N ILE A 162 7.34 -2.06 5.41
CA ILE A 162 6.35 -1.13 5.95
C ILE A 162 6.26 0.10 5.05
N PRO A 163 5.21 0.25 4.26
CA PRO A 163 5.02 1.44 3.44
C PRO A 163 4.60 2.63 4.30
N PHE A 164 4.81 3.81 3.76
CA PHE A 164 4.25 5.04 4.30
C PHE A 164 4.58 5.31 5.77
N MET A 165 5.88 5.24 6.10
CA MET A 165 6.40 5.66 7.41
C MET A 165 6.55 7.18 7.44
N GLU A 166 6.08 7.83 8.51
CA GLU A 166 6.15 9.28 8.69
C GLU A 166 7.41 9.70 9.44
N VAL A 167 7.85 10.94 9.24
CA VAL A 167 9.02 11.51 9.94
C VAL A 167 8.80 11.54 11.45
N GLU A 168 7.59 11.86 11.87
CA GLU A 168 7.14 11.98 13.25
C GLU A 168 7.26 10.65 14.01
N HIS A 169 7.02 9.53 13.33
CA HIS A 169 7.27 8.19 13.89
C HIS A 169 8.74 8.03 14.32
N PHE A 170 9.67 8.31 13.42
CA PHE A 170 11.11 8.20 13.70
C PHE A 170 11.57 9.20 14.77
N GLN A 171 11.07 10.44 14.74
CA GLN A 171 11.36 11.43 15.77
C GLN A 171 10.93 10.94 17.16
N ARG A 172 9.73 10.36 17.28
CA ARG A 172 9.22 9.75 18.52
C ARG A 172 10.12 8.61 18.98
N VAL A 173 10.51 7.71 18.08
CA VAL A 173 11.39 6.58 18.38
C VAL A 173 12.73 7.06 18.93
N PHE A 174 13.40 7.98 18.24
CA PHE A 174 14.69 8.50 18.69
C PHE A 174 14.60 9.34 19.96
N ALA A 175 13.51 10.04 20.18
CA ALA A 175 13.24 10.72 21.45
C ALA A 175 13.09 9.73 22.62
N LEU A 176 12.43 8.58 22.41
CA LEU A 176 12.36 7.51 23.38
C LEU A 176 13.73 6.89 23.64
N GLY A 177 14.54 6.68 22.58
CA GLY A 177 15.92 6.22 22.69
C GLY A 177 16.80 7.13 23.55
N ARG A 178 16.72 8.46 23.34
CA ARG A 178 17.41 9.46 24.20
C ARG A 178 16.98 9.43 25.66
N LYS A 179 15.72 9.07 25.93
CA LYS A 179 15.20 8.85 27.28
C LYS A 179 15.64 7.49 27.89
N GLY A 180 16.53 6.76 27.21
CA GLY A 180 17.04 5.47 27.68
C GLY A 180 16.02 4.33 27.59
N ARG A 181 14.98 4.43 26.74
CA ARG A 181 13.96 3.40 26.57
C ARG A 181 14.29 2.50 25.37
N GLN A 182 13.84 1.26 25.44
CA GLN A 182 13.75 0.35 24.30
C GLN A 182 12.38 0.54 23.63
N VAL A 183 12.25 0.19 22.35
CA VAL A 183 10.98 0.27 21.62
C VAL A 183 10.71 -1.00 20.82
N LEU A 184 9.43 -1.39 20.72
CA LEU A 184 9.01 -2.52 19.90
C LEU A 184 7.68 -2.18 19.23
N GLY A 185 7.61 -2.34 17.90
CA GLY A 185 6.44 -2.06 17.08
C GLY A 185 5.90 -3.33 16.44
N ALA A 186 4.65 -3.72 16.79
CA ALA A 186 3.99 -4.90 16.26
C ALA A 186 3.55 -4.73 14.82
N SER A 187 3.69 -5.75 13.97
CA SER A 187 2.99 -5.88 12.68
C SER A 187 1.65 -6.60 12.85
N LEU A 188 0.77 -6.52 11.84
CA LEU A 188 -0.55 -7.14 11.92
C LEU A 188 -0.50 -8.67 11.83
N ASP A 189 0.56 -9.24 11.25
CA ASP A 189 0.83 -10.67 11.10
C ASP A 189 1.41 -11.34 12.37
N GLU A 190 1.34 -10.64 13.53
CA GLU A 190 1.90 -11.07 14.81
C GLU A 190 3.45 -11.07 14.89
N GLY A 191 4.12 -10.55 13.87
CA GLY A 191 5.53 -10.19 13.87
C GLY A 191 5.77 -8.83 14.51
N TYR A 192 6.93 -8.25 14.21
CA TYR A 192 7.23 -6.86 14.53
C TYR A 192 7.93 -6.19 13.35
N TYR A 193 7.50 -4.98 13.03
CA TYR A 193 8.06 -4.18 11.94
C TYR A 193 9.28 -3.38 12.35
N GLY A 194 9.46 -3.16 13.64
CA GLY A 194 10.58 -2.37 14.13
C GLY A 194 10.92 -2.65 15.60
N ILE A 195 12.21 -2.64 15.89
CA ILE A 195 12.76 -2.85 17.23
C ILE A 195 13.88 -1.86 17.49
N GLY A 196 13.87 -1.19 18.64
CA GLY A 196 14.91 -0.25 19.05
C GLY A 196 15.53 -0.65 20.38
N LEU A 197 16.85 -0.80 20.39
CA LEU A 197 17.60 -1.29 21.54
C LEU A 197 18.67 -0.28 21.98
N GLN A 198 18.89 -0.22 23.29
CA GLN A 198 19.97 0.53 23.90
C GLN A 198 21.27 -0.28 23.85
N ARG A 199 22.41 0.37 23.61
CA ARG A 199 23.75 -0.27 23.64
C ARG A 199 24.06 -0.97 24.97
N ARG A 200 23.48 -0.47 26.07
CA ARG A 200 23.66 -1.01 27.41
C ARG A 200 22.83 -2.26 27.71
N ILE A 201 22.08 -2.81 26.73
CA ILE A 201 21.38 -4.09 26.90
C ILE A 201 22.40 -5.19 27.21
N GLU A 202 22.09 -6.05 28.15
CA GLU A 202 22.94 -7.19 28.49
C GLU A 202 23.12 -8.11 27.28
N PRO A 203 24.35 -8.59 26.97
CA PRO A 203 24.63 -9.42 25.80
C PRO A 203 23.75 -10.66 25.69
N GLU A 204 23.43 -11.28 26.84
CA GLU A 204 22.58 -12.46 26.94
C GLU A 204 21.12 -12.14 26.57
N LEU A 205 20.60 -10.97 26.97
CA LEU A 205 19.26 -10.51 26.60
C LEU A 205 19.20 -10.09 25.12
N LEU A 206 20.25 -9.45 24.61
CA LEU A 206 20.35 -9.16 23.18
C LEU A 206 20.25 -10.46 22.36
N HIS A 207 21.04 -11.47 22.70
CA HIS A 207 20.97 -12.77 22.04
C HIS A 207 19.61 -13.44 22.22
N ALA A 208 19.04 -13.41 23.40
CA ALA A 208 17.74 -14.00 23.70
C ALA A 208 16.61 -13.36 22.85
N CYS A 209 16.64 -12.04 22.62
CA CYS A 209 15.64 -11.37 21.76
C CYS A 209 15.55 -11.98 20.36
N PHE A 210 16.65 -12.51 19.86
CA PHE A 210 16.77 -13.04 18.50
C PHE A 210 16.89 -14.57 18.44
N SER A 211 16.64 -15.29 19.54
CA SER A 211 16.69 -16.76 19.61
C SER A 211 15.32 -17.43 19.41
N TYR A 212 14.32 -16.71 18.88
CA TYR A 212 12.94 -17.21 18.73
C TYR A 212 12.88 -18.53 17.94
N GLN A 213 13.56 -18.62 16.80
CA GLN A 213 13.51 -19.80 15.93
C GLN A 213 14.14 -21.02 16.58
N ALA A 214 15.30 -20.87 17.21
CA ALA A 214 15.98 -21.94 17.94
C ALA A 214 15.12 -22.48 19.12
N VAL A 215 14.41 -21.60 19.82
CA VAL A 215 13.50 -21.99 20.91
C VAL A 215 12.30 -22.77 20.38
N GLN A 216 11.72 -22.38 19.22
CA GLN A 216 10.61 -23.10 18.61
C GLN A 216 11.02 -24.46 18.09
N GLU A 217 12.19 -24.58 17.46
CA GLU A 217 12.74 -25.86 16.98
C GLU A 217 12.98 -26.81 18.15
N ASN A 218 13.59 -26.35 19.25
CA ASN A 218 13.79 -27.15 20.45
C ASN A 218 12.47 -27.59 21.11
N ARG A 219 11.45 -26.75 21.16
CA ARG A 219 10.10 -27.09 21.64
C ARG A 219 9.45 -28.17 20.76
N THR A 220 9.64 -28.10 19.45
CA THR A 220 9.11 -29.09 18.51
C THR A 220 9.83 -30.43 18.66
N ILE A 221 11.15 -30.43 18.83
CA ILE A 221 11.96 -31.65 19.10
C ILE A 221 11.57 -32.29 20.42
N LEU A 222 11.39 -31.51 21.48
CA LEU A 222 10.94 -32.02 22.80
C LEU A 222 9.54 -32.66 22.71
N ALA A 223 8.60 -32.00 22.01
CA ALA A 223 7.26 -32.55 21.80
C ALA A 223 7.31 -33.86 21.00
N ALA A 224 8.13 -33.91 19.93
CA ALA A 224 8.30 -35.10 19.12
C ALA A 224 9.00 -36.27 19.88
N SER A 225 9.98 -35.96 20.74
CA SER A 225 10.66 -36.97 21.60
C SER A 225 9.74 -37.53 22.68
N THR A 226 8.87 -36.70 23.24
CA THR A 226 7.84 -37.13 24.22
C THR A 226 6.80 -38.07 23.57
N LEU A 227 6.50 -37.86 22.27
CA LEU A 227 5.62 -38.74 21.49
C LEU A 227 6.31 -40.04 21.05
N ARG A 228 7.64 -40.06 20.86
CA ARG A 228 8.39 -41.27 20.48
C ARG A 228 8.61 -42.25 21.65
N ASN A 229 8.65 -41.78 22.87
CA ASN A 229 8.86 -42.61 24.07
C ASN A 229 7.58 -43.29 24.60
N GLY A 230 6.65 -43.61 23.72
CA GLY A 230 5.46 -44.47 23.80
C GLY A 230 5.11 -45.14 25.13
N ARG A 231 5.02 -44.42 26.25
CA ARG A 231 4.34 -44.83 27.47
C ARG A 231 3.10 -43.97 27.65
N PHE A 232 1.97 -44.53 27.25
CA PHE A 232 0.65 -44.04 27.65
C PHE A 232 0.55 -44.16 29.18
N MET A 233 0.55 -43.06 29.89
CA MET A 233 0.05 -43.02 31.25
C MET A 233 -1.48 -42.94 31.21
N PRO A 234 -2.21 -43.85 31.88
CA PRO A 234 -3.66 -43.81 31.95
C PRO A 234 -4.08 -42.70 32.93
N GLY A 235 -4.50 -41.61 32.38
CA GLY A 235 -5.01 -40.44 33.10
C GLY A 235 -5.13 -39.29 32.07
N GLY A 236 -6.24 -39.29 31.35
CA GLY A 236 -6.52 -38.40 30.19
C GLY A 236 -6.40 -36.92 30.50
N ARG A 237 -5.20 -36.37 30.50
CA ARG A 237 -4.98 -34.95 30.24
C ARG A 237 -4.65 -34.82 28.76
N THR A 238 -5.64 -34.40 28.00
CA THR A 238 -5.47 -33.89 26.64
C THR A 238 -4.36 -32.84 26.69
N ILE A 239 -3.21 -33.14 26.07
CA ILE A 239 -2.15 -32.16 25.87
C ILE A 239 -2.79 -31.11 24.94
N ARG A 240 -3.19 -29.96 25.49
CA ARG A 240 -3.60 -28.83 24.64
C ARG A 240 -2.44 -28.54 23.70
N PRO A 241 -2.67 -28.37 22.39
CA PRO A 241 -1.61 -27.96 21.48
C PRO A 241 -0.97 -26.70 22.08
N VAL A 242 0.36 -26.74 22.27
CA VAL A 242 1.12 -25.59 22.77
C VAL A 242 0.84 -24.46 21.77
N GLN A 243 0.10 -23.47 22.24
CA GLN A 243 -0.22 -22.30 21.42
C GLN A 243 1.10 -21.69 20.97
N LYS A 244 1.32 -21.64 19.65
CA LYS A 244 2.56 -21.16 19.05
C LYS A 244 2.70 -19.68 19.42
N GLU A 245 3.68 -19.38 20.28
CA GLU A 245 3.96 -18.02 20.69
C GLU A 245 4.42 -17.20 19.47
N SER A 246 3.91 -15.97 19.30
CA SER A 246 4.31 -15.12 18.18
C SER A 246 5.71 -14.50 18.41
N PRO A 247 6.45 -14.16 17.34
CA PRO A 247 7.74 -13.48 17.45
C PRO A 247 7.65 -12.19 18.28
N PHE A 248 6.59 -11.41 18.10
CA PHE A 248 6.35 -10.18 18.86
C PHE A 248 6.20 -10.47 20.35
N SER A 249 5.33 -11.43 20.73
CA SER A 249 5.09 -11.77 22.13
C SER A 249 6.34 -12.33 22.81
N TYR A 250 7.11 -13.15 22.10
CA TYR A 250 8.37 -13.70 22.57
C TYR A 250 9.39 -12.60 22.86
N THR A 251 9.69 -11.76 21.87
CA THR A 251 10.67 -10.67 22.00
C THR A 251 10.23 -9.67 23.08
N ARG A 252 8.93 -9.34 23.14
CA ARG A 252 8.37 -8.49 24.19
C ARG A 252 8.67 -9.01 25.58
N LYS A 253 8.42 -10.30 25.85
CA LYS A 253 8.68 -10.92 27.15
C LYS A 253 10.16 -10.87 27.54
N ILE A 254 11.07 -11.02 26.57
CA ILE A 254 12.52 -10.89 26.84
C ILE A 254 12.87 -9.44 27.18
N LEU A 255 12.38 -8.47 26.42
CA LEU A 255 12.64 -7.04 26.68
C LEU A 255 12.05 -6.56 28.01
N GLU A 256 10.91 -7.10 28.44
CA GLU A 256 10.29 -6.79 29.74
C GLU A 256 11.09 -7.33 30.95
N LYS A 257 11.99 -8.31 30.72
CA LYS A 257 12.93 -8.80 31.76
C LYS A 257 14.17 -7.90 31.92
N SER A 258 14.43 -7.05 30.92
CA SER A 258 15.56 -6.11 30.97
C SER A 258 15.30 -5.01 32.01
N SER A 259 16.37 -4.52 32.64
CA SER A 259 16.33 -3.31 33.47
C SER A 259 15.99 -2.03 32.71
N ILE A 260 15.97 -2.09 31.37
CA ILE A 260 15.71 -0.96 30.48
C ILE A 260 14.21 -0.87 30.14
N PRO A 261 13.52 0.25 30.43
CA PRO A 261 12.09 0.36 30.19
C PRO A 261 11.71 0.19 28.72
N LEU A 262 10.69 -0.62 28.43
CA LEU A 262 10.14 -0.85 27.10
C LEU A 262 9.01 0.13 26.80
N SER A 263 8.93 0.61 25.54
CA SER A 263 7.80 1.33 24.98
C SER A 263 7.26 0.59 23.76
N LEU A 264 5.97 0.31 23.74
CA LEU A 264 5.31 -0.27 22.59
C LEU A 264 4.90 0.84 21.62
N LEU A 265 5.09 0.59 20.32
CA LEU A 265 4.66 1.46 19.23
C LEU A 265 3.31 1.00 18.70
N GLU A 266 2.65 1.86 17.93
CA GLU A 266 1.41 1.52 17.23
C GLU A 266 1.62 0.36 16.25
N LYS A 267 0.61 -0.51 16.13
CA LYS A 267 0.62 -1.58 15.12
C LYS A 267 0.64 -1.00 13.71
N LYS A 268 1.40 -1.64 12.82
CA LYS A 268 1.44 -1.27 11.41
C LYS A 268 1.19 -2.50 10.52
N ARG A 269 0.67 -2.24 9.33
CA ARG A 269 0.54 -3.26 8.27
C ARG A 269 1.81 -3.24 7.43
N ASP A 270 2.39 -4.39 7.22
CA ASP A 270 3.41 -4.63 6.21
C ASP A 270 2.77 -4.99 4.85
N VAL A 271 3.57 -5.08 3.83
CA VAL A 271 3.14 -5.45 2.48
C VAL A 271 3.82 -6.75 2.08
N ASP A 272 3.15 -7.86 2.28
CA ASP A 272 3.68 -9.18 1.96
C ASP A 272 2.83 -9.93 0.93
N GLU A 273 1.52 -9.77 0.94
CA GLU A 273 0.57 -10.50 0.09
C GLU A 273 -0.37 -9.55 -0.68
N GLY A 274 -1.11 -10.10 -1.64
CA GLY A 274 -2.04 -9.31 -2.47
C GLY A 274 -3.13 -8.60 -1.67
N GLU A 275 -3.59 -9.22 -0.58
CA GLU A 275 -4.57 -8.64 0.34
C GLU A 275 -4.06 -7.35 1.00
N ASP A 276 -2.76 -7.25 1.29
CA ASP A 276 -2.17 -6.04 1.83
C ASP A 276 -2.23 -4.89 0.83
N LEU A 277 -1.98 -5.18 -0.45
CA LEU A 277 -2.11 -4.18 -1.52
C LEU A 277 -3.55 -3.67 -1.62
N ASN A 278 -4.54 -4.56 -1.51
CA ASN A 278 -5.96 -4.21 -1.54
C ASN A 278 -6.34 -3.34 -0.34
N ALA A 279 -5.88 -3.71 0.85
CA ALA A 279 -6.10 -2.93 2.06
C ALA A 279 -5.55 -1.51 1.95
N PHE A 280 -4.32 -1.33 1.46
CA PHE A 280 -3.75 0.00 1.25
C PHE A 280 -4.45 0.76 0.12
N ARG A 281 -4.85 0.09 -0.97
CA ARG A 281 -5.57 0.73 -2.07
C ARG A 281 -6.91 1.30 -1.61
N SER A 282 -7.64 0.59 -0.76
CA SER A 282 -8.89 1.07 -0.19
C SER A 282 -8.73 2.31 0.70
N MET A 283 -7.54 2.58 1.22
CA MET A 283 -7.23 3.77 2.02
C MET A 283 -6.89 5.01 1.17
N LEU A 284 -6.50 4.84 -0.10
CA LEU A 284 -6.04 5.95 -0.97
C LEU A 284 -7.00 7.15 -1.02
N PRO A 285 -8.33 6.99 -1.11
CA PRO A 285 -9.25 8.13 -1.14
C PRO A 285 -9.24 8.96 0.13
N TYR A 286 -8.94 8.35 1.27
CA TYR A 286 -9.06 8.93 2.60
C TYR A 286 -7.73 9.44 3.14
N ASP A 287 -6.60 8.89 2.67
CA ASP A 287 -5.25 9.27 3.08
C ASP A 287 -4.52 10.03 1.97
N LYS A 288 -4.41 11.36 2.14
CA LYS A 288 -3.72 12.23 1.18
C LYS A 288 -2.22 11.93 1.09
N GLY A 289 -1.60 11.57 2.20
CA GLY A 289 -0.17 11.28 2.25
C GLY A 289 0.14 10.01 1.47
N LEU A 290 -0.60 8.94 1.73
CA LEU A 290 -0.52 7.67 1.00
C LEU A 290 -0.80 7.87 -0.50
N ARG A 291 -1.84 8.62 -0.85
CA ARG A 291 -2.21 8.92 -2.25
C ARG A 291 -1.12 9.63 -3.03
N LEU A 292 -0.36 10.51 -2.38
CA LEU A 292 0.72 11.28 -2.98
C LEU A 292 2.09 10.59 -2.88
N SER A 293 2.17 9.43 -2.25
CA SER A 293 3.40 8.65 -2.10
C SER A 293 3.73 7.87 -3.38
N SER A 294 4.98 7.47 -3.52
CA SER A 294 5.40 6.57 -4.61
C SER A 294 4.72 5.20 -4.47
N PHE A 295 4.50 4.74 -3.24
CA PHE A 295 3.79 3.50 -2.98
C PHE A 295 2.31 3.58 -3.41
N GLY A 296 1.62 4.68 -3.10
CA GLY A 296 0.25 4.93 -3.56
C GLY A 296 0.13 4.94 -5.10
N GLU A 297 1.14 5.45 -5.79
CA GLU A 297 1.20 5.36 -7.26
C GLU A 297 1.38 3.93 -7.74
N ALA A 298 2.31 3.18 -7.17
CA ALA A 298 2.56 1.78 -7.51
C ALA A 298 1.34 0.88 -7.23
N LEU A 299 0.56 1.14 -6.16
CA LEU A 299 -0.69 0.43 -5.86
C LEU A 299 -1.71 0.53 -7.01
N THR A 300 -1.83 1.70 -7.61
CA THR A 300 -2.81 1.94 -8.69
C THR A 300 -2.29 1.52 -10.06
N GLU A 301 -1.00 1.68 -10.33
CA GLU A 301 -0.38 1.26 -11.60
C GLU A 301 -0.41 -0.26 -11.77
N ASN A 302 -0.22 -1.00 -10.69
CA ASN A 302 -0.24 -2.46 -10.70
C ASN A 302 -1.62 -3.06 -10.43
N ALA A 303 -2.66 -2.25 -10.16
CA ALA A 303 -4.01 -2.74 -9.99
C ALA A 303 -4.54 -3.36 -11.29
N LYS A 304 -5.00 -4.59 -11.20
CA LYS A 304 -5.60 -5.34 -12.31
C LYS A 304 -7.03 -4.87 -12.52
N ILE A 305 -7.40 -4.57 -13.75
CA ILE A 305 -8.75 -4.11 -14.11
C ILE A 305 -9.48 -5.22 -14.84
N SER A 306 -10.67 -5.59 -14.34
CA SER A 306 -11.59 -6.49 -15.05
C SER A 306 -12.66 -5.67 -15.74
N LEU A 307 -12.67 -5.71 -17.07
CA LEU A 307 -13.69 -5.10 -17.90
C LEU A 307 -14.82 -6.09 -18.14
N ILE A 308 -16.00 -5.78 -17.63
CA ILE A 308 -17.21 -6.61 -17.66
C ILE A 308 -18.22 -5.99 -18.62
N ILE A 309 -18.61 -6.76 -19.65
CA ILE A 309 -19.46 -6.28 -20.74
C ILE A 309 -20.70 -7.17 -20.83
N PRO A 310 -21.86 -6.74 -20.29
CA PRO A 310 -23.11 -7.46 -20.46
C PRO A 310 -23.59 -7.36 -21.91
N CYS A 311 -23.93 -8.49 -22.53
CA CYS A 311 -24.34 -8.62 -23.91
C CYS A 311 -25.70 -9.32 -24.02
N TYR A 312 -26.57 -8.81 -24.92
CA TYR A 312 -27.84 -9.46 -25.26
C TYR A 312 -28.23 -9.12 -26.70
N LYS A 313 -28.05 -10.08 -27.64
CA LYS A 313 -28.40 -9.93 -29.07
C LYS A 313 -27.79 -8.69 -29.72
N GLU A 314 -26.49 -8.43 -29.47
CA GLU A 314 -25.80 -7.19 -29.87
C GLU A 314 -25.31 -7.16 -31.33
N GLY A 315 -25.19 -8.31 -31.99
CA GLY A 315 -24.86 -8.40 -33.42
C GLY A 315 -23.59 -7.62 -33.84
N LYS A 316 -23.76 -6.63 -34.74
CA LYS A 316 -22.63 -5.84 -35.28
C LYS A 316 -21.89 -5.02 -34.18
N LEU A 317 -22.55 -4.66 -33.10
CA LEU A 317 -21.93 -3.89 -32.01
C LEU A 317 -20.92 -4.72 -31.24
N LEU A 318 -21.23 -6.00 -31.00
CA LEU A 318 -20.32 -6.94 -30.36
C LEU A 318 -18.98 -7.01 -31.13
N ARG A 319 -19.02 -7.23 -32.45
CA ARG A 319 -17.81 -7.29 -33.29
C ARG A 319 -17.01 -5.96 -33.29
N ARG A 320 -17.71 -4.82 -33.16
CA ARG A 320 -17.04 -3.52 -33.01
C ARG A 320 -16.34 -3.43 -31.65
N MET A 321 -17.00 -3.87 -30.59
CA MET A 321 -16.43 -3.88 -29.24
C MET A 321 -15.21 -4.80 -29.19
N GLU A 322 -15.29 -6.03 -29.68
CA GLU A 322 -14.16 -6.95 -29.73
C GLU A 322 -12.94 -6.32 -30.45
N ARG A 323 -13.14 -5.68 -31.60
CA ARG A 323 -12.05 -4.98 -32.33
C ARG A 323 -11.46 -3.83 -31.52
N GLN A 324 -12.31 -3.06 -30.83
CA GLN A 324 -11.86 -1.93 -30.00
C GLN A 324 -10.99 -2.38 -28.85
N LEU A 325 -11.24 -3.57 -28.28
CA LEU A 325 -10.57 -4.08 -27.09
C LEU A 325 -9.27 -4.84 -27.38
N ARG A 326 -8.99 -5.20 -28.65
CA ARG A 326 -7.76 -5.93 -29.03
C ARG A 326 -6.47 -5.31 -28.47
N PRO A 327 -6.24 -3.99 -28.52
CA PRO A 327 -5.02 -3.37 -28.01
C PRO A 327 -4.84 -3.51 -26.48
N TYR A 328 -5.92 -3.78 -25.76
CA TYR A 328 -5.95 -3.78 -24.29
C TYR A 328 -5.93 -5.18 -23.66
N LYS A 329 -5.82 -6.25 -24.47
CA LYS A 329 -5.82 -7.65 -23.98
C LYS A 329 -4.72 -7.98 -22.96
N LYS A 330 -3.59 -7.26 -23.01
CA LYS A 330 -2.49 -7.42 -22.07
C LYS A 330 -2.68 -6.65 -20.77
N ASP A 331 -3.43 -5.57 -20.83
CA ASP A 331 -3.61 -4.61 -19.73
C ASP A 331 -4.89 -4.87 -18.92
N LEU A 332 -5.84 -5.62 -19.51
CA LEU A 332 -7.17 -5.84 -18.93
C LEU A 332 -7.55 -7.31 -18.96
N GLU A 333 -8.21 -7.75 -17.91
CA GLU A 333 -9.04 -8.94 -17.94
C GLU A 333 -10.38 -8.56 -18.58
N ILE A 334 -10.71 -9.16 -19.73
CA ILE A 334 -11.92 -8.80 -20.50
C ILE A 334 -12.90 -9.95 -20.49
N LEU A 335 -14.10 -9.70 -19.93
CA LEU A 335 -15.18 -10.67 -19.82
C LEU A 335 -16.42 -10.17 -20.53
N PHE A 336 -16.91 -10.95 -21.50
CA PHE A 336 -18.24 -10.78 -22.04
C PHE A 336 -19.20 -11.68 -21.28
N VAL A 337 -20.31 -11.12 -20.80
CA VAL A 337 -21.34 -11.88 -20.11
C VAL A 337 -22.58 -11.90 -20.97
N ASP A 338 -22.83 -13.06 -21.57
CA ASP A 338 -23.89 -13.25 -22.55
C ASP A 338 -25.20 -13.71 -21.90
N GLY A 339 -26.22 -12.91 -22.01
CA GLY A 339 -27.59 -13.23 -21.59
C GLY A 339 -28.49 -13.66 -22.75
N GLY A 340 -27.91 -14.00 -23.93
CA GLY A 340 -28.62 -14.40 -25.11
C GLY A 340 -27.70 -15.07 -26.14
N GLU A 341 -28.22 -15.41 -27.29
CA GLU A 341 -27.52 -16.13 -28.33
C GLU A 341 -26.64 -15.18 -29.17
N ASN A 342 -25.48 -14.78 -28.64
CA ASN A 342 -24.49 -14.01 -29.40
C ASN A 342 -23.39 -14.90 -29.99
N HIS A 343 -22.86 -14.51 -31.17
CA HIS A 343 -21.72 -15.18 -31.80
C HIS A 343 -20.44 -14.36 -31.55
N PHE A 344 -19.56 -14.90 -30.75
CA PHE A 344 -18.26 -14.30 -30.40
C PHE A 344 -17.15 -14.81 -31.32
N SER A 345 -16.08 -14.02 -31.45
CA SER A 345 -14.90 -14.36 -32.24
C SER A 345 -14.05 -15.49 -31.64
N GLY A 346 -14.31 -15.89 -30.38
CA GLY A 346 -13.47 -16.82 -29.62
C GLY A 346 -12.19 -16.22 -29.04
N GLU A 347 -11.97 -14.92 -29.26
CA GLU A 347 -10.76 -14.23 -28.78
C GLU A 347 -10.81 -13.79 -27.30
N TYR A 348 -11.99 -13.85 -26.67
CA TYR A 348 -12.25 -13.34 -25.33
C TYR A 348 -12.96 -14.38 -24.46
N ARG A 349 -12.81 -14.23 -23.13
CA ARG A 349 -13.58 -15.04 -22.17
C ARG A 349 -15.05 -14.64 -22.23
N VAL A 350 -15.92 -15.63 -22.45
CA VAL A 350 -17.37 -15.46 -22.51
C VAL A 350 -18.00 -16.29 -21.40
N ILE A 351 -18.89 -15.68 -20.64
CA ILE A 351 -19.62 -16.29 -19.54
C ILE A 351 -21.10 -16.28 -19.91
N GLN A 352 -21.77 -17.45 -19.84
CA GLN A 352 -23.20 -17.55 -20.07
C GLN A 352 -23.97 -17.15 -18.81
N SER A 353 -25.02 -16.37 -18.98
CA SER A 353 -25.84 -15.84 -17.90
C SER A 353 -27.31 -15.85 -18.29
N GLU A 354 -28.18 -15.81 -17.31
CA GLU A 354 -29.57 -15.44 -17.54
C GLU A 354 -29.69 -13.99 -18.05
N LYS A 355 -30.76 -13.73 -18.77
CA LYS A 355 -31.09 -12.39 -19.26
C LYS A 355 -31.37 -11.43 -18.11
N GLY A 356 -30.55 -10.43 -17.95
CA GLY A 356 -30.73 -9.37 -16.94
C GLY A 356 -29.44 -8.61 -16.73
N ARG A 357 -29.47 -7.29 -16.92
CA ARG A 357 -28.23 -6.49 -16.88
C ARG A 357 -27.52 -6.62 -15.53
N ALA A 358 -28.27 -6.53 -14.42
CA ALA A 358 -27.70 -6.70 -13.08
C ALA A 358 -27.13 -8.11 -12.88
N LEU A 359 -27.88 -9.16 -13.31
CA LEU A 359 -27.42 -10.54 -13.22
C LEU A 359 -26.12 -10.77 -13.98
N GLN A 360 -26.07 -10.29 -15.22
CA GLN A 360 -24.87 -10.41 -16.06
C GLN A 360 -23.67 -9.65 -15.47
N MET A 361 -23.86 -8.42 -15.01
CA MET A 361 -22.76 -7.63 -14.43
C MET A 361 -22.27 -8.24 -13.11
N ASN A 362 -23.16 -8.73 -12.26
CA ASN A 362 -22.83 -9.38 -11.00
C ASN A 362 -22.06 -10.68 -11.22
N LEU A 363 -22.55 -11.54 -12.13
CA LEU A 363 -21.87 -12.79 -12.49
C LEU A 363 -20.47 -12.50 -13.08
N GLY A 364 -20.35 -11.49 -13.95
CA GLY A 364 -19.06 -11.07 -14.49
C GLY A 364 -18.12 -10.57 -13.40
N ALA A 365 -18.61 -9.91 -12.38
CA ALA A 365 -17.81 -9.47 -11.24
C ALA A 365 -17.35 -10.65 -10.38
N GLU A 366 -18.21 -11.63 -10.13
CA GLU A 366 -17.89 -12.85 -9.37
C GLU A 366 -16.81 -13.68 -10.07
N GLU A 367 -16.94 -13.85 -11.36
CA GLU A 367 -16.04 -14.64 -12.22
C GLU A 367 -14.72 -13.91 -12.60
N SER A 368 -14.60 -12.65 -12.27
CA SER A 368 -13.41 -11.85 -12.55
C SER A 368 -12.36 -11.94 -11.44
N SER A 369 -11.11 -11.57 -11.75
CA SER A 369 -9.99 -11.62 -10.80
C SER A 369 -9.34 -10.24 -10.57
N GLY A 370 -9.84 -9.18 -11.21
CA GLY A 370 -9.25 -7.86 -11.11
C GLY A 370 -9.57 -7.14 -9.79
N ASP A 371 -8.69 -6.27 -9.40
CA ASP A 371 -8.81 -5.40 -8.22
C ASP A 371 -9.82 -4.26 -8.42
N ILE A 372 -10.00 -3.87 -9.69
CA ILE A 372 -10.93 -2.83 -10.11
C ILE A 372 -11.90 -3.45 -11.10
N LEU A 373 -13.18 -3.33 -10.82
CA LEU A 373 -14.25 -3.74 -11.74
C LEU A 373 -14.65 -2.55 -12.60
N PHE A 374 -14.70 -2.74 -13.92
CA PHE A 374 -15.13 -1.73 -14.87
C PHE A 374 -16.28 -2.26 -15.72
N PHE A 375 -17.46 -1.69 -15.56
CA PHE A 375 -18.69 -2.09 -16.25
C PHE A 375 -18.94 -1.21 -17.46
N LEU A 376 -19.07 -1.82 -18.63
CA LEU A 376 -19.20 -1.10 -19.90
C LEU A 376 -20.29 -1.70 -20.78
N HIS A 377 -21.15 -0.85 -21.34
CA HIS A 377 -22.15 -1.30 -22.32
C HIS A 377 -21.51 -1.61 -23.69
N CYS A 378 -22.00 -2.64 -24.36
CA CYS A 378 -21.48 -3.14 -25.64
C CYS A 378 -21.51 -2.09 -26.77
N ASP A 379 -22.39 -1.10 -26.71
CA ASP A 379 -22.49 -0.02 -27.72
C ASP A 379 -21.58 1.18 -27.50
N SER A 380 -20.79 1.18 -26.42
CA SER A 380 -19.91 2.27 -26.02
C SER A 380 -18.62 2.31 -26.84
N ILE A 381 -18.05 3.52 -27.01
CA ILE A 381 -16.71 3.72 -27.57
C ILE A 381 -15.82 4.31 -26.47
N LEU A 382 -14.75 3.60 -26.15
CA LEU A 382 -13.79 4.00 -25.12
C LEU A 382 -12.86 5.11 -25.63
N PRO A 383 -12.54 6.12 -24.82
CA PRO A 383 -11.53 7.11 -25.13
C PRO A 383 -10.12 6.52 -24.98
N LYS A 384 -9.17 6.98 -25.82
CA LYS A 384 -7.76 6.61 -25.60
C LYS A 384 -7.28 6.97 -24.20
N GLY A 385 -6.59 6.04 -23.53
CA GLY A 385 -6.04 6.23 -22.18
C GLY A 385 -7.08 6.14 -21.05
N PHE A 386 -8.24 5.52 -21.29
CA PHE A 386 -9.25 5.30 -20.26
C PHE A 386 -8.74 4.48 -19.06
N VAL A 387 -7.83 3.53 -19.26
CA VAL A 387 -7.18 2.75 -18.21
C VAL A 387 -6.52 3.67 -17.18
N ARG A 388 -5.76 4.67 -17.66
CA ARG A 388 -5.13 5.66 -16.77
C ARG A 388 -6.17 6.50 -16.02
N GLU A 389 -7.28 6.87 -16.67
CA GLU A 389 -8.37 7.62 -16.03
C GLU A 389 -9.05 6.81 -14.92
N ILE A 390 -9.23 5.50 -15.10
CA ILE A 390 -9.77 4.60 -14.07
C ILE A 390 -8.81 4.52 -12.89
N ARG A 391 -7.52 4.26 -13.14
CA ARG A 391 -6.49 4.22 -12.10
C ARG A 391 -6.39 5.52 -11.31
N GLU A 392 -6.43 6.65 -12.00
CA GLU A 392 -6.48 7.96 -11.34
C GLU A 392 -7.75 8.14 -10.52
N GLY A 393 -8.90 7.69 -11.03
CA GLY A 393 -10.17 7.77 -10.32
C GLY A 393 -10.17 7.03 -8.99
N ILE A 394 -9.60 5.82 -8.95
CA ILE A 394 -9.51 4.99 -7.73
C ILE A 394 -8.59 5.64 -6.67
N LYS A 395 -7.61 6.43 -7.05
CA LYS A 395 -6.83 7.22 -6.08
C LYS A 395 -7.71 8.20 -5.28
N HIS A 396 -8.80 8.67 -5.87
CA HIS A 396 -9.63 9.72 -5.29
C HIS A 396 -10.95 9.21 -4.69
N SER A 397 -11.45 8.08 -5.17
CA SER A 397 -12.69 7.46 -4.67
C SER A 397 -12.72 5.98 -4.99
N LEU A 398 -13.34 5.19 -4.12
CA LEU A 398 -13.55 3.75 -4.33
C LEU A 398 -14.50 3.44 -5.51
N ALA A 399 -15.21 4.43 -6.05
CA ALA A 399 -16.07 4.28 -7.22
C ALA A 399 -16.07 5.54 -8.08
N GLY A 400 -16.26 5.38 -9.38
CA GLY A 400 -16.35 6.49 -10.31
C GLY A 400 -16.91 6.10 -11.67
N CYS A 401 -16.92 7.03 -12.57
CA CYS A 401 -17.31 6.77 -13.97
C CYS A 401 -16.53 7.66 -14.93
N LEU A 402 -16.45 7.21 -16.20
CA LEU A 402 -15.84 7.99 -17.26
C LEU A 402 -16.74 9.15 -17.72
N GLY A 403 -18.05 9.07 -17.46
CA GLY A 403 -19.02 10.01 -18.00
C GLY A 403 -19.24 9.84 -19.50
N ILE A 404 -20.18 10.60 -20.06
CA ILE A 404 -20.60 10.44 -21.46
C ILE A 404 -20.36 11.68 -22.33
N ARG A 405 -20.24 11.43 -23.62
CA ARG A 405 -20.49 12.38 -24.71
C ARG A 405 -21.16 11.65 -25.88
N PHE A 406 -21.89 12.36 -26.70
CA PHE A 406 -22.48 11.80 -27.93
C PHE A 406 -21.53 11.99 -29.14
N LYS A 407 -21.64 11.09 -30.14
CA LYS A 407 -20.71 11.06 -31.29
C LYS A 407 -20.75 12.35 -32.10
N ASN A 408 -21.93 12.81 -32.51
CA ASN A 408 -22.13 14.05 -33.26
C ASN A 408 -23.25 14.86 -32.58
N PRO A 409 -22.95 15.51 -31.44
CA PRO A 409 -23.98 16.07 -30.60
C PRO A 409 -24.56 17.35 -31.21
N SER A 410 -25.90 17.38 -31.39
CA SER A 410 -26.64 18.63 -31.52
C SER A 410 -26.46 19.49 -30.25
N PRO A 411 -26.74 20.81 -30.30
CA PRO A 411 -26.64 21.66 -29.10
C PRO A 411 -27.38 21.08 -27.90
N LEU A 412 -28.60 20.56 -28.09
CA LEU A 412 -29.39 19.91 -27.06
C LEU A 412 -28.64 18.68 -26.46
N MET A 413 -28.02 17.84 -27.30
CA MET A 413 -27.29 16.66 -26.86
C MET A 413 -25.97 17.02 -26.12
N ARG A 414 -25.35 18.17 -26.43
CA ARG A 414 -24.25 18.72 -25.64
C ARG A 414 -24.71 19.10 -24.26
N ILE A 415 -25.86 19.76 -24.14
CA ILE A 415 -26.47 20.10 -22.84
C ILE A 415 -26.84 18.82 -22.08
N CYS A 416 -27.42 17.82 -22.76
CA CYS A 416 -27.73 16.53 -22.15
C CYS A 416 -26.49 15.84 -21.54
N SER A 417 -25.40 15.77 -22.30
CA SER A 417 -24.16 15.16 -21.80
C SER A 417 -23.56 15.97 -20.64
N PHE A 418 -23.61 17.30 -20.71
CA PHE A 418 -23.19 18.17 -19.62
C PHE A 418 -23.99 17.90 -18.34
N ILE A 419 -25.34 17.94 -18.44
CA ILE A 419 -26.23 17.67 -17.29
C ILE A 419 -26.01 16.25 -16.75
N SER A 420 -25.84 15.23 -17.61
CA SER A 420 -25.57 13.87 -17.19
C SER A 420 -24.26 13.74 -16.40
N ASN A 421 -23.20 14.36 -16.88
CA ASN A 421 -21.91 14.37 -16.21
C ASN A 421 -21.92 15.21 -14.93
N HIS A 422 -22.53 16.40 -14.97
CA HIS A 422 -22.63 17.29 -13.82
C HIS A 422 -23.40 16.63 -12.65
N ARG A 423 -24.37 15.78 -12.95
CA ARG A 423 -25.13 15.01 -11.96
C ARG A 423 -24.26 14.09 -11.09
N VAL A 424 -23.14 13.59 -11.64
CA VAL A 424 -22.17 12.81 -10.87
C VAL A 424 -21.53 13.68 -9.78
N LEU A 425 -21.25 14.94 -10.10
CA LEU A 425 -20.61 15.90 -9.17
C LEU A 425 -21.62 16.48 -8.17
N ASP A 426 -22.81 16.84 -8.63
CA ASP A 426 -23.85 17.52 -7.84
C ASP A 426 -24.67 16.51 -7.01
N ARG A 427 -25.28 15.52 -7.67
CA ARG A 427 -26.18 14.56 -7.01
C ARG A 427 -25.48 13.32 -6.48
N ARG A 428 -24.22 13.14 -6.85
CA ARG A 428 -23.38 11.99 -6.46
C ARG A 428 -23.99 10.65 -6.92
N VAL A 429 -24.45 10.59 -8.17
CA VAL A 429 -25.01 9.38 -8.79
C VAL A 429 -24.43 9.15 -10.17
N MET A 430 -24.17 7.89 -10.49
CA MET A 430 -23.68 7.40 -11.77
C MET A 430 -24.76 6.56 -12.47
N PHE A 431 -24.58 6.37 -13.77
CA PHE A 431 -25.43 5.52 -14.60
C PHE A 431 -24.56 4.57 -15.44
N GLY A 432 -25.10 3.40 -15.78
CA GLY A 432 -24.36 2.36 -16.49
C GLY A 432 -23.81 2.79 -17.85
N ASP A 433 -24.47 3.71 -18.53
CA ASP A 433 -24.00 4.28 -19.80
C ASP A 433 -22.78 5.20 -19.65
N GLN A 434 -22.39 5.56 -18.43
CA GLN A 434 -21.22 6.38 -18.13
C GLN A 434 -19.93 5.56 -17.93
N GLY A 435 -20.01 4.22 -17.95
CA GLY A 435 -18.88 3.33 -17.67
C GLY A 435 -18.44 3.44 -16.21
N ILE A 436 -19.09 2.64 -15.37
CA ILE A 436 -18.85 2.63 -13.92
C ILE A 436 -17.62 1.79 -13.64
N PHE A 437 -16.69 2.35 -12.86
CA PHE A 437 -15.60 1.60 -12.25
C PHE A 437 -15.68 1.67 -10.73
N VAL A 438 -15.29 0.58 -10.09
CA VAL A 438 -15.38 0.47 -8.63
C VAL A 438 -14.30 -0.48 -8.12
N ASP A 439 -13.75 -0.18 -6.95
CA ASP A 439 -12.89 -1.10 -6.20
C ASP A 439 -13.65 -2.39 -5.92
N ARG A 440 -13.01 -3.56 -6.15
CA ARG A 440 -13.66 -4.87 -6.03
C ARG A 440 -14.26 -5.11 -4.66
N ASP A 441 -13.49 -4.86 -3.61
CA ASP A 441 -13.93 -5.12 -2.23
C ASP A 441 -15.10 -4.20 -1.87
N CYS A 442 -15.03 -2.94 -2.31
CA CYS A 442 -16.14 -2.00 -2.20
C CYS A 442 -17.41 -2.49 -2.91
N PHE A 443 -17.29 -3.03 -4.13
CA PHE A 443 -18.44 -3.53 -4.89
C PHE A 443 -19.17 -4.65 -4.16
N PHE A 444 -18.44 -5.63 -3.64
CA PHE A 444 -19.01 -6.75 -2.90
C PHE A 444 -19.54 -6.32 -1.53
N ALA A 445 -18.84 -5.46 -0.81
CA ALA A 445 -19.30 -4.90 0.47
C ALA A 445 -20.60 -4.08 0.33
N MET A 446 -20.83 -3.44 -0.82
CA MET A 446 -22.07 -2.71 -1.12
C MET A 446 -23.24 -3.62 -1.57
N GLY A 447 -23.03 -4.93 -1.63
CA GLY A 447 -24.08 -5.91 -2.01
C GLY A 447 -24.28 -6.03 -3.51
N LYS A 448 -23.31 -5.63 -4.33
CA LYS A 448 -23.35 -5.71 -5.80
C LYS A 448 -24.44 -4.83 -6.42
N PHE A 449 -24.72 -4.98 -7.71
CA PHE A 449 -25.90 -4.33 -8.30
C PHE A 449 -27.18 -5.05 -7.83
N PRO A 450 -28.19 -4.34 -7.33
CA PRO A 450 -29.45 -4.97 -6.99
C PRO A 450 -30.13 -5.54 -8.23
N VAL A 451 -30.71 -6.73 -8.11
CA VAL A 451 -31.41 -7.38 -9.22
C VAL A 451 -32.75 -6.70 -9.41
N LEU A 452 -32.75 -5.63 -10.20
CA LEU A 452 -33.91 -4.83 -10.53
C LEU A 452 -34.14 -4.85 -12.05
N PRO A 453 -35.38 -4.78 -12.50
CA PRO A 453 -35.72 -4.74 -13.92
C PRO A 453 -35.28 -3.41 -14.58
N LEU A 454 -35.04 -2.37 -13.77
CA LEU A 454 -34.60 -1.04 -14.16
C LEU A 454 -33.93 -0.34 -12.97
N MET A 455 -33.04 0.63 -13.20
CA MET A 455 -32.38 1.48 -12.18
C MET A 455 -31.40 0.74 -11.25
N GLU A 456 -30.88 -0.42 -11.62
CA GLU A 456 -29.86 -1.17 -10.87
C GLU A 456 -28.59 -0.34 -10.60
N ASP A 457 -28.12 0.39 -11.62
CA ASP A 457 -26.96 1.29 -11.56
C ASP A 457 -27.23 2.53 -10.69
N TYR A 458 -28.41 3.08 -10.81
CA TYR A 458 -28.84 4.22 -10.01
C TYR A 458 -28.98 3.85 -8.53
N GLN A 459 -29.60 2.70 -8.23
CA GLN A 459 -29.72 2.21 -6.85
C GLN A 459 -28.36 1.90 -6.23
N PHE A 460 -27.46 1.29 -6.99
CA PHE A 460 -26.09 1.06 -6.54
C PHE A 460 -25.39 2.39 -6.18
N SER A 461 -25.54 3.42 -7.02
CA SER A 461 -25.01 4.75 -6.71
C SER A 461 -25.62 5.37 -5.45
N LEU A 462 -26.90 5.15 -5.20
CA LEU A 462 -27.56 5.60 -3.96
C LEU A 462 -27.02 4.85 -2.74
N ASN A 463 -26.72 3.56 -2.86
CA ASN A 463 -26.12 2.76 -1.80
C ASN A 463 -24.71 3.27 -1.46
N LEU A 464 -23.86 3.52 -2.46
CA LEU A 464 -22.54 4.15 -2.27
C LEU A 464 -22.66 5.49 -1.53
N LYS A 465 -23.58 6.35 -1.98
CA LYS A 465 -23.82 7.66 -1.36
C LYS A 465 -24.23 7.56 0.12
N LYS A 466 -25.07 6.58 0.47
CA LYS A 466 -25.49 6.33 1.87
C LYS A 466 -24.29 5.98 2.76
N GLN A 467 -23.27 5.32 2.21
CA GLN A 467 -22.03 4.98 2.90
C GLN A 467 -20.96 6.09 2.83
N GLY A 468 -21.30 7.27 2.31
CA GLY A 468 -20.37 8.38 2.20
C GLY A 468 -19.35 8.25 1.06
N ILE A 469 -19.46 7.23 0.19
CA ILE A 469 -18.60 7.05 -0.97
C ILE A 469 -19.10 7.92 -2.12
N LEU A 470 -18.34 8.98 -2.42
CA LEU A 470 -18.70 9.96 -3.44
C LEU A 470 -18.03 9.58 -4.77
N PRO A 471 -18.79 9.38 -5.85
CA PRO A 471 -18.22 8.92 -7.11
C PRO A 471 -17.29 9.94 -7.75
N TYR A 472 -16.17 9.46 -8.30
CA TYR A 472 -15.24 10.25 -9.10
C TYR A 472 -15.72 10.34 -10.54
N LEU A 473 -15.70 11.54 -11.12
CA LEU A 473 -15.95 11.76 -12.55
C LEU A 473 -14.61 11.95 -13.27
N ALA A 474 -14.21 10.96 -14.07
CA ALA A 474 -12.97 11.03 -14.85
C ALA A 474 -12.97 12.19 -15.85
N LYS A 475 -11.79 12.60 -16.34
CA LYS A 475 -11.67 13.70 -17.30
C LYS A 475 -12.09 13.29 -18.72
N LYS A 476 -11.80 12.05 -19.10
CA LYS A 476 -12.16 11.51 -20.44
C LYS A 476 -13.56 10.91 -20.45
N ARG A 477 -14.25 11.01 -21.58
CA ARG A 477 -15.66 10.63 -21.73
C ARG A 477 -15.83 9.47 -22.69
N ILE A 478 -16.69 8.53 -22.35
CA ILE A 478 -17.18 7.50 -23.27
C ILE A 478 -18.04 8.17 -24.34
N ILE A 479 -17.90 7.71 -25.59
CA ILE A 479 -18.84 8.08 -26.63
C ILE A 479 -19.97 7.05 -26.60
N THR A 480 -21.16 7.49 -26.23
CA THR A 480 -22.38 6.66 -26.20
C THR A 480 -23.24 6.90 -27.43
N SER A 481 -24.09 5.94 -27.72
CA SER A 481 -25.04 6.02 -28.85
C SER A 481 -26.18 6.99 -28.54
N ASP A 482 -26.55 7.78 -29.50
CA ASP A 482 -27.71 8.66 -29.47
C ASP A 482 -28.97 8.02 -30.09
N ARG A 483 -28.95 6.71 -30.36
CA ARG A 483 -30.07 5.97 -30.98
C ARG A 483 -31.42 6.20 -30.31
N ARG A 484 -31.43 6.40 -29.01
CA ARG A 484 -32.64 6.69 -28.23
C ARG A 484 -33.17 8.12 -28.41
N PHE A 485 -32.32 9.02 -28.87
CA PHE A 485 -32.62 10.43 -29.04
C PHE A 485 -32.84 10.80 -30.53
N GLN A 486 -33.49 9.89 -31.27
CA GLN A 486 -33.83 10.17 -32.67
C GLN A 486 -35.11 11.02 -32.75
N GLY A 487 -35.18 11.82 -33.79
CA GLY A 487 -36.31 12.72 -34.04
C GLY A 487 -36.00 14.20 -33.81
N ASN A 488 -37.05 15.01 -33.87
CA ASN A 488 -36.97 16.46 -33.71
C ASN A 488 -36.68 16.88 -32.25
N PHE A 489 -36.40 18.18 -32.08
CA PHE A 489 -36.05 18.77 -30.78
C PHE A 489 -37.09 18.46 -29.67
N LEU A 490 -38.39 18.60 -29.99
CA LEU A 490 -39.48 18.38 -29.01
C LEU A 490 -39.56 16.93 -28.55
N LYS A 491 -39.39 15.95 -29.45
CA LYS A 491 -39.35 14.53 -29.08
C LYS A 491 -38.19 14.21 -28.15
N LYS A 492 -37.01 14.74 -28.40
CA LYS A 492 -35.84 14.59 -27.54
C LYS A 492 -36.07 15.19 -26.15
N LEU A 493 -36.66 16.36 -26.07
CA LEU A 493 -36.96 17.04 -24.81
C LEU A 493 -38.02 16.26 -23.99
N SER A 494 -39.09 15.79 -24.66
CA SER A 494 -40.13 14.95 -24.05
C SER A 494 -39.55 13.66 -23.49
N LEU A 495 -38.65 12.98 -24.21
CA LEU A 495 -37.97 11.78 -23.73
C LEU A 495 -37.14 12.07 -22.47
N MET A 496 -36.37 13.16 -22.48
CA MET A 496 -35.58 13.57 -21.30
C MET A 496 -36.47 13.86 -20.09
N TRP A 497 -37.58 14.52 -20.30
CA TRP A 497 -38.56 14.81 -19.24
C TRP A 497 -39.17 13.51 -18.67
N LYS A 498 -39.60 12.58 -19.55
CA LYS A 498 -40.11 11.27 -19.13
C LYS A 498 -39.11 10.50 -18.30
N MET A 499 -37.85 10.43 -18.72
CA MET A 499 -36.77 9.78 -17.99
C MET A 499 -36.49 10.43 -16.61
N ASN A 500 -36.57 11.76 -16.51
CA ASN A 500 -36.42 12.46 -15.25
C ASN A 500 -37.62 12.20 -14.31
N ARG A 501 -38.84 12.14 -14.87
CA ARG A 501 -40.06 11.80 -14.11
C ARG A 501 -40.00 10.38 -13.56
N LEU A 502 -39.59 9.38 -14.33
CA LEU A 502 -39.40 8.01 -13.87
C LEU A 502 -38.43 7.93 -12.70
N ARG A 503 -37.27 8.61 -12.77
CA ARG A 503 -36.30 8.67 -11.65
C ARG A 503 -36.88 9.36 -10.42
N ALA A 504 -37.70 10.40 -10.60
CA ALA A 504 -38.35 11.08 -9.48
C ALA A 504 -39.38 10.20 -8.78
N ARG A 505 -40.16 9.44 -9.55
CA ARG A 505 -41.16 8.47 -9.03
C ARG A 505 -40.48 7.31 -8.31
N TYR A 506 -39.38 6.77 -8.87
CA TYR A 506 -38.55 5.75 -8.20
C TYR A 506 -38.04 6.24 -6.83
N ARG A 507 -37.55 7.47 -6.73
CA ARG A 507 -37.11 8.04 -5.43
C ARG A 507 -38.25 8.21 -4.42
N LYS A 508 -39.50 8.32 -4.88
CA LYS A 508 -40.71 8.37 -4.02
C LYS A 508 -41.17 6.99 -3.57
N GLY A 509 -40.50 5.92 -4.02
CA GLY A 509 -40.81 4.55 -3.64
C GLY A 509 -41.95 3.90 -4.45
N GLU A 510 -42.26 4.42 -5.66
CA GLU A 510 -43.20 3.75 -6.55
C GLU A 510 -42.68 2.40 -7.02
N ASP A 511 -43.61 1.48 -7.29
CA ASP A 511 -43.30 0.10 -7.67
C ASP A 511 -42.44 0.04 -8.93
N ILE A 512 -41.27 -0.64 -8.80
CA ILE A 512 -40.27 -0.73 -9.84
C ILE A 512 -40.76 -1.53 -11.07
N GLU A 513 -41.61 -2.51 -10.89
CA GLU A 513 -42.18 -3.30 -11.98
C GLU A 513 -43.10 -2.44 -12.87
N GLN A 514 -43.92 -1.59 -12.23
CA GLN A 514 -44.77 -0.63 -12.96
C GLN A 514 -43.92 0.39 -13.74
N LEU A 515 -42.87 0.94 -13.10
CA LEU A 515 -41.95 1.85 -13.75
C LEU A 515 -41.19 1.20 -14.91
N ALA A 516 -40.84 -0.09 -14.80
CA ALA A 516 -40.21 -0.85 -15.86
C ALA A 516 -41.12 -1.11 -17.06
N LYS A 517 -42.42 -1.34 -16.83
CA LYS A 517 -43.43 -1.44 -17.93
C LYS A 517 -43.50 -0.12 -18.69
N GLU A 518 -43.70 1.01 -17.99
CA GLU A 518 -43.70 2.34 -18.64
C GLU A 518 -42.42 2.66 -19.40
N TYR A 519 -41.25 2.23 -18.88
CA TYR A 519 -39.98 2.42 -19.55
C TYR A 519 -39.87 1.64 -20.86
N ARG A 520 -40.45 0.41 -20.95
CA ARG A 520 -40.49 -0.37 -22.20
C ARG A 520 -41.32 0.34 -23.27
N ASP A 521 -42.41 0.99 -22.89
CA ASP A 521 -43.27 1.75 -23.81
C ASP A 521 -42.58 3.05 -24.32
N ILE A 522 -41.58 3.55 -23.60
CA ILE A 522 -40.78 4.71 -23.97
C ILE A 522 -39.62 4.34 -24.89
N ARG A 523 -39.19 3.06 -24.89
CA ARG A 523 -38.03 2.52 -25.57
C ARG A 523 -38.35 2.09 -26.99
#